data_13fd9aed34b4a85f9d16898d1942dd03
#
_entry.id   13fd9aed34b4a85f9d16898d1942dd03
#
_cell.length_a   1.000
_cell.length_b   1.000
_cell.length_c   1.000
_cell.angle_alpha   90.00
_cell.angle_beta   90.00
_cell.angle_gamma   90.00
#
_symmetry.space_group_name_H-M   'P 1'
#
loop_
_entity.id
_entity.type
_entity.pdbx_description
1 polymer ?
#
loop_
_entity_poly.entity_id
_entity_poly.type
_entity_poly.pdbx_seq_one_letter_code
_entity_poly.pdbx_strand_id
1 'polypeptide(L)'
;MQKRFTVCALTMLSITCGAALAAQLTPAQRIDRVTTLLKSLETRDLRPLAYIGSSYTQHNLQVADGPAGVRELVLHPPAGTTVHTVRIFADGDYVAAQNDYNFGGPKVGFDVFRFDGDKIVEHWDNLQDKCAAPNPSGRTQLDGPTKVTDFDKTDANKLLMKRYFDDVVLGGQRDKIAQYRSADNFHQHNCDGEDNKSGFQTKTGIFAKPGFVFKYTKVHKILGQGNFVLVMSEGLFDAKPTAFYDLYRIENSKQVEHWDVLETIPPSDQWKNSNGKF
;
A
#
# COMPACT_ATOMS: atom_id res chain seq x y z
N MET A 1 -61.97 -42.22 -46.01
CA MET A 1 -61.87 -40.99 -45.20
C MET A 1 -60.58 -41.05 -44.41
N GLN A 2 -59.50 -40.45 -44.89
CA GLN A 2 -58.21 -40.36 -44.16
C GLN A 2 -58.13 -39.00 -43.54
N LYS A 3 -58.04 -38.95 -42.16
CA LYS A 3 -57.83 -37.74 -41.40
C LYS A 3 -56.31 -37.45 -41.35
N ARG A 4 -55.88 -36.32 -41.88
CA ARG A 4 -54.52 -35.79 -41.72
C ARG A 4 -54.45 -35.03 -40.44
N PHE A 5 -53.54 -35.43 -39.57
CA PHE A 5 -53.16 -34.66 -38.37
C PHE A 5 -51.98 -33.73 -38.72
N THR A 6 -52.20 -32.42 -38.59
CA THR A 6 -51.14 -31.40 -38.73
C THR A 6 -50.46 -31.21 -37.35
N VAL A 7 -49.24 -31.58 -37.29
CA VAL A 7 -48.39 -31.32 -36.07
C VAL A 7 -47.80 -29.91 -36.18
N CYS A 8 -48.20 -29.04 -35.29
CA CYS A 8 -47.63 -27.69 -35.15
C CYS A 8 -46.38 -27.78 -34.28
N ALA A 9 -45.18 -27.60 -34.85
CA ALA A 9 -43.93 -27.54 -34.12
C ALA A 9 -43.76 -26.14 -33.50
N LEU A 10 -43.82 -26.07 -32.18
CA LEU A 10 -43.54 -24.85 -31.40
C LEU A 10 -42.01 -24.72 -31.20
N THR A 11 -41.38 -23.81 -31.92
CA THR A 11 -39.95 -23.49 -31.77
C THR A 11 -39.80 -22.56 -30.53
N MET A 12 -39.28 -23.09 -29.42
CA MET A 12 -38.89 -22.27 -28.29
C MET A 12 -37.58 -21.56 -28.61
N LEU A 13 -37.64 -20.25 -28.74
CA LEU A 13 -36.46 -19.38 -28.83
C LEU A 13 -35.90 -19.15 -27.41
N SER A 14 -34.84 -19.85 -27.05
CA SER A 14 -34.12 -19.63 -25.79
C SER A 14 -33.27 -18.36 -25.91
N ILE A 15 -33.72 -17.27 -25.29
CA ILE A 15 -32.93 -16.05 -25.11
C ILE A 15 -31.94 -16.34 -24.00
N THR A 16 -30.69 -16.65 -24.35
CA THR A 16 -29.58 -16.66 -23.41
C THR A 16 -29.20 -15.21 -23.13
N CYS A 17 -29.61 -14.68 -21.98
CA CYS A 17 -29.12 -13.42 -21.47
C CYS A 17 -27.66 -13.63 -21.04
N GLY A 18 -26.73 -13.41 -21.95
CA GLY A 18 -25.30 -13.36 -21.64
C GLY A 18 -25.03 -12.11 -20.79
N ALA A 19 -24.87 -12.27 -19.46
CA ALA A 19 -24.30 -11.22 -18.66
C ALA A 19 -22.89 -10.94 -19.23
N ALA A 20 -22.71 -9.77 -19.83
CA ALA A 20 -21.39 -9.31 -20.23
C ALA A 20 -20.54 -9.22 -18.96
N LEU A 21 -19.58 -10.12 -18.81
CA LEU A 21 -18.53 -9.97 -17.79
C LEU A 21 -17.87 -8.62 -18.05
N ALA A 22 -18.01 -7.70 -17.10
CA ALA A 22 -17.29 -6.43 -17.16
C ALA A 22 -15.80 -6.74 -17.36
N ALA A 23 -15.20 -6.16 -18.40
CA ALA A 23 -13.81 -6.41 -18.72
C ALA A 23 -12.94 -6.04 -17.51
N GLN A 24 -12.21 -7.01 -16.97
CA GLN A 24 -11.36 -6.81 -15.82
C GLN A 24 -10.23 -5.85 -16.21
N LEU A 25 -10.00 -4.82 -15.38
CA LEU A 25 -8.95 -3.84 -15.64
C LEU A 25 -7.57 -4.50 -15.64
N THR A 26 -6.73 -4.09 -16.58
CA THR A 26 -5.31 -4.45 -16.58
C THR A 26 -4.59 -3.77 -15.40
N PRO A 27 -3.42 -4.28 -14.96
CA PRO A 27 -2.60 -3.60 -13.95
C PRO A 27 -2.32 -2.13 -14.28
N ALA A 28 -1.99 -1.84 -15.54
CA ALA A 28 -1.72 -0.47 -16.00
C ALA A 28 -2.95 0.45 -15.86
N GLN A 29 -4.15 -0.04 -16.19
CA GLN A 29 -5.39 0.72 -16.02
C GLN A 29 -5.73 0.96 -14.56
N ARG A 30 -5.47 0.01 -13.66
CA ARG A 30 -5.63 0.21 -12.21
C ARG A 30 -4.67 1.26 -11.69
N ILE A 31 -3.40 1.21 -12.09
CA ILE A 31 -2.38 2.21 -11.76
C ILE A 31 -2.82 3.61 -12.23
N ASP A 32 -3.29 3.74 -13.47
CA ASP A 32 -3.77 5.02 -14.03
C ASP A 32 -4.94 5.59 -13.20
N ARG A 33 -5.94 4.77 -12.85
CA ARG A 33 -7.07 5.20 -12.01
C ARG A 33 -6.62 5.68 -10.64
N VAL A 34 -5.71 4.96 -9.99
CA VAL A 34 -5.17 5.36 -8.68
C VAL A 34 -4.39 6.66 -8.78
N THR A 35 -3.49 6.77 -9.77
CA THR A 35 -2.71 8.00 -9.99
C THR A 35 -3.61 9.21 -10.23
N THR A 36 -4.66 9.04 -11.04
CA THR A 36 -5.62 10.09 -11.34
C THR A 36 -6.46 10.45 -10.11
N LEU A 37 -6.87 9.46 -9.30
CA LEU A 37 -7.61 9.70 -8.05
C LEU A 37 -6.74 10.44 -7.02
N LEU A 38 -5.50 10.02 -6.82
CA LEU A 38 -4.57 10.70 -5.91
C LEU A 38 -4.32 12.15 -6.36
N LYS A 39 -4.14 12.38 -7.66
CA LYS A 39 -3.95 13.74 -8.21
C LYS A 39 -5.18 14.63 -8.04
N SER A 40 -6.37 14.05 -7.87
CA SER A 40 -7.59 14.83 -7.60
C SER A 40 -7.54 15.59 -6.27
N LEU A 41 -6.74 15.15 -5.30
CA LEU A 41 -6.51 15.88 -4.05
C LEU A 41 -5.84 17.25 -4.28
N GLU A 42 -4.98 17.33 -5.30
CA GLU A 42 -4.31 18.59 -5.68
C GLU A 42 -5.19 19.43 -6.60
N THR A 43 -5.78 18.78 -7.61
CA THR A 43 -6.53 19.48 -8.68
C THR A 43 -7.96 19.82 -8.30
N ARG A 44 -8.52 19.16 -7.26
CA ARG A 44 -9.94 19.19 -6.86
C ARG A 44 -10.90 18.71 -7.96
N ASP A 45 -10.38 17.92 -8.90
CA ASP A 45 -11.19 17.33 -9.96
C ASP A 45 -12.04 16.19 -9.41
N LEU A 46 -13.37 16.30 -9.54
CA LEU A 46 -14.30 15.28 -9.04
C LEU A 46 -14.53 14.12 -10.02
N ARG A 47 -14.07 14.23 -11.27
CA ARG A 47 -14.28 13.18 -12.29
C ARG A 47 -13.69 11.82 -11.87
N PRO A 48 -12.50 11.73 -11.22
CA PRO A 48 -11.95 10.45 -10.76
C PRO A 48 -12.79 9.75 -9.68
N LEU A 49 -13.70 10.46 -9.00
CA LEU A 49 -14.62 9.83 -8.04
C LEU A 49 -15.55 8.82 -8.71
N ALA A 50 -15.72 8.86 -10.02
CA ALA A 50 -16.42 7.82 -10.78
C ALA A 50 -15.73 6.44 -10.70
N TYR A 51 -14.47 6.38 -10.30
CA TYR A 51 -13.73 5.13 -10.06
C TYR A 51 -14.06 4.50 -8.70
N ILE A 52 -14.63 5.28 -7.77
CA ILE A 52 -14.99 4.80 -6.42
C ILE A 52 -16.29 3.97 -6.51
N GLY A 53 -16.28 2.81 -5.87
CA GLY A 53 -17.45 1.96 -5.74
C GLY A 53 -18.45 2.48 -4.69
N SER A 54 -19.71 2.08 -4.80
CA SER A 54 -20.75 2.48 -3.83
C SER A 54 -20.50 1.93 -2.41
N SER A 55 -19.76 0.82 -2.32
CA SER A 55 -19.37 0.15 -1.05
C SER A 55 -17.90 0.40 -0.73
N TYR A 56 -17.46 1.64 -0.72
CA TYR A 56 -16.07 1.99 -0.45
C TYR A 56 -15.81 2.01 1.07
N THR A 57 -14.74 1.31 1.49
CA THR A 57 -14.27 1.26 2.88
C THR A 57 -13.01 2.10 3.05
N GLN A 58 -13.00 2.99 4.04
CA GLN A 58 -11.87 3.88 4.34
C GLN A 58 -11.15 3.45 5.61
N HIS A 59 -9.81 3.26 5.51
CA HIS A 59 -8.94 2.94 6.66
C HIS A 59 -8.05 4.11 7.11
N ASN A 60 -8.09 5.28 6.43
CA ASN A 60 -7.56 6.51 7.02
C ASN A 60 -8.48 6.93 8.17
N LEU A 61 -7.97 6.87 9.39
CA LEU A 61 -8.75 7.13 10.61
C LEU A 61 -9.17 8.60 10.75
N GLN A 62 -8.62 9.50 9.94
CA GLN A 62 -8.96 10.93 9.92
C GLN A 62 -9.94 11.30 8.80
N VAL A 63 -10.41 10.34 8.02
CA VAL A 63 -11.36 10.52 6.92
C VAL A 63 -12.64 9.75 7.21
N ALA A 64 -13.80 10.34 6.92
CA ALA A 64 -15.08 9.65 7.03
C ALA A 64 -15.18 8.47 6.05
N ASP A 65 -15.95 7.45 6.42
CA ASP A 65 -16.16 6.28 5.59
C ASP A 65 -16.99 6.57 4.34
N GLY A 66 -16.86 5.68 3.36
CA GLY A 66 -17.64 5.68 2.13
C GLY A 66 -17.23 6.74 1.10
N PRO A 67 -17.89 6.73 -0.07
CA PRO A 67 -17.58 7.66 -1.18
C PRO A 67 -17.75 9.13 -0.80
N ALA A 68 -18.63 9.45 0.16
CA ALA A 68 -18.85 10.81 0.64
C ALA A 68 -17.61 11.36 1.35
N GLY A 69 -16.94 10.54 2.17
CA GLY A 69 -15.70 10.93 2.84
C GLY A 69 -14.58 11.28 1.87
N VAL A 70 -14.40 10.47 0.82
CA VAL A 70 -13.44 10.76 -0.25
C VAL A 70 -13.79 12.04 -1.00
N ARG A 71 -15.09 12.27 -1.29
CA ARG A 71 -15.56 13.48 -1.95
C ARG A 71 -15.23 14.73 -1.14
N GLU A 72 -15.50 14.70 0.17
CA GLU A 72 -15.18 15.81 1.07
C GLU A 72 -13.68 16.11 1.09
N LEU A 73 -12.85 15.07 1.13
CA LEU A 73 -11.40 15.20 1.10
C LEU A 73 -10.90 15.85 -0.20
N VAL A 74 -11.48 15.48 -1.36
CA VAL A 74 -11.13 16.08 -2.67
C VAL A 74 -11.61 17.53 -2.78
N LEU A 75 -12.78 17.86 -2.23
CA LEU A 75 -13.30 19.22 -2.25
C LEU A 75 -12.55 20.18 -1.31
N HIS A 76 -12.14 19.66 -0.15
CA HIS A 76 -11.57 20.44 0.95
C HIS A 76 -10.23 19.88 1.44
N PRO A 77 -9.24 19.65 0.55
CA PRO A 77 -7.93 19.21 0.97
C PRO A 77 -7.25 20.30 1.79
N PRO A 78 -6.26 19.99 2.65
CA PRO A 78 -5.44 21.01 3.29
C PRO A 78 -4.88 22.02 2.29
N ALA A 79 -4.74 23.28 2.72
CA ALA A 79 -4.22 24.31 1.83
C ALA A 79 -2.83 23.97 1.29
N GLY A 80 -2.61 24.19 -0.01
CA GLY A 80 -1.33 23.91 -0.66
C GLY A 80 -1.05 22.42 -0.89
N THR A 81 -2.08 21.58 -0.86
CA THR A 81 -1.92 20.13 -1.16
C THR A 81 -1.28 19.93 -2.52
N THR A 82 -0.21 19.14 -2.55
CA THR A 82 0.42 18.60 -3.76
C THR A 82 0.61 17.09 -3.60
N VAL A 83 0.55 16.37 -4.71
CA VAL A 83 0.73 14.93 -4.77
C VAL A 83 1.66 14.57 -5.91
N HIS A 84 2.76 13.91 -5.58
CA HIS A 84 3.69 13.34 -6.55
C HIS A 84 3.93 11.88 -6.22
N THR A 85 3.44 10.98 -7.08
CA THR A 85 3.66 9.53 -6.93
C THR A 85 5.08 9.19 -7.37
N VAL A 86 5.89 8.67 -6.46
CA VAL A 86 7.29 8.31 -6.67
C VAL A 86 7.44 6.87 -7.14
N ARG A 87 6.75 5.94 -6.48
CA ARG A 87 6.70 4.52 -6.82
C ARG A 87 5.27 4.05 -6.82
N ILE A 88 4.90 3.22 -7.79
CA ILE A 88 3.57 2.63 -7.87
C ILE A 88 3.65 1.26 -8.53
N PHE A 89 2.91 0.29 -8.00
CA PHE A 89 2.82 -1.05 -8.57
C PHE A 89 1.46 -1.69 -8.27
N ALA A 90 1.12 -2.74 -9.03
CA ALA A 90 -0.11 -3.49 -8.87
C ALA A 90 0.17 -4.95 -8.51
N ASP A 91 -0.60 -5.50 -7.56
CA ASP A 91 -0.58 -6.91 -7.16
C ASP A 91 -2.01 -7.46 -7.12
N GLY A 92 -2.40 -8.21 -8.14
CA GLY A 92 -3.78 -8.67 -8.28
C GLY A 92 -4.76 -7.50 -8.30
N ASP A 93 -5.69 -7.49 -7.34
CA ASP A 93 -6.70 -6.44 -7.21
C ASP A 93 -6.20 -5.22 -6.41
N TYR A 94 -4.95 -5.21 -5.99
CA TYR A 94 -4.37 -4.12 -5.21
C TYR A 94 -3.46 -3.23 -6.06
N VAL A 95 -3.42 -1.95 -5.71
CA VAL A 95 -2.40 -1.00 -6.17
C VAL A 95 -1.80 -0.33 -4.95
N ALA A 96 -0.47 -0.33 -4.86
CA ALA A 96 0.28 0.33 -3.81
C ALA A 96 1.10 1.48 -4.41
N ALA A 97 1.07 2.65 -3.78
CA ALA A 97 1.79 3.84 -4.20
C ALA A 97 2.57 4.45 -3.03
N GLN A 98 3.82 4.84 -3.28
CA GLN A 98 4.58 5.73 -2.42
C GLN A 98 4.53 7.14 -2.98
N ASN A 99 4.14 8.08 -2.15
CA ASN A 99 3.88 9.44 -2.57
C ASN A 99 4.71 10.45 -1.77
N ASP A 100 5.15 11.49 -2.49
CA ASP A 100 5.63 12.74 -1.94
C ASP A 100 4.45 13.70 -1.85
N TYR A 101 4.12 14.10 -0.64
CA TYR A 101 2.99 14.98 -0.36
C TYR A 101 3.42 16.32 0.21
N ASN A 102 2.70 17.38 -0.16
CA ASN A 102 2.41 18.45 0.77
C ASN A 102 0.95 18.27 1.22
N PHE A 103 0.71 17.82 2.45
CA PHE A 103 -0.62 17.55 2.98
C PHE A 103 -0.70 18.02 4.44
N GLY A 104 -1.00 19.33 4.61
CA GLY A 104 -0.86 20.01 5.89
C GLY A 104 0.60 20.13 6.36
N GLY A 105 1.55 20.11 5.42
CA GLY A 105 2.99 20.11 5.57
C GLY A 105 3.65 19.04 4.69
N PRO A 106 4.99 19.05 4.55
CA PRO A 106 5.74 18.06 3.80
C PRO A 106 5.62 16.66 4.42
N LYS A 107 5.12 15.68 3.66
CA LYS A 107 4.93 14.29 4.12
C LYS A 107 5.41 13.28 3.09
N VAL A 108 5.71 12.09 3.58
CA VAL A 108 5.82 10.86 2.78
C VAL A 108 4.67 9.95 3.17
N GLY A 109 4.04 9.31 2.19
CA GLY A 109 2.96 8.38 2.44
C GLY A 109 3.02 7.15 1.56
N PHE A 110 2.42 6.07 2.06
CA PHE A 110 1.99 4.95 1.25
C PHE A 110 0.48 4.92 1.21
N ASP A 111 -0.08 4.74 0.01
CA ASP A 111 -1.49 4.52 -0.23
C ASP A 111 -1.67 3.15 -0.88
N VAL A 112 -2.64 2.39 -0.40
CA VAL A 112 -3.01 1.09 -0.93
C VAL A 112 -4.49 1.09 -1.25
N PHE A 113 -4.83 0.72 -2.47
CA PHE A 113 -6.21 0.65 -2.96
C PHE A 113 -6.54 -0.77 -3.37
N ARG A 114 -7.75 -1.24 -3.06
CA ARG A 114 -8.29 -2.49 -3.57
C ARG A 114 -9.42 -2.23 -4.55
N PHE A 115 -9.39 -3.01 -5.62
CA PHE A 115 -10.41 -3.02 -6.65
C PHE A 115 -11.36 -4.20 -6.48
N ASP A 116 -12.61 -3.98 -6.85
CA ASP A 116 -13.59 -5.01 -7.20
C ASP A 116 -14.10 -4.71 -8.61
N GLY A 117 -13.76 -5.59 -9.55
CA GLY A 117 -13.97 -5.33 -10.96
C GLY A 117 -13.25 -4.06 -11.44
N ASP A 118 -14.05 -3.07 -11.82
CA ASP A 118 -13.55 -1.78 -12.31
C ASP A 118 -13.59 -0.66 -11.25
N LYS A 119 -14.00 -0.94 -10.01
CA LYS A 119 -14.17 0.04 -8.95
C LYS A 119 -13.15 -0.11 -7.85
N ILE A 120 -12.71 1.03 -7.31
CA ILE A 120 -11.93 1.11 -6.06
C ILE A 120 -12.94 0.99 -4.92
N VAL A 121 -12.79 -0.03 -4.09
CA VAL A 121 -13.74 -0.36 -3.01
C VAL A 121 -13.13 -0.28 -1.62
N GLU A 122 -11.81 -0.05 -1.52
CA GLU A 122 -11.16 0.02 -0.23
C GLU A 122 -9.82 0.76 -0.32
N HIS A 123 -9.46 1.49 0.73
CA HIS A 123 -8.25 2.30 0.80
C HIS A 123 -7.63 2.25 2.18
N TRP A 124 -6.34 2.06 2.21
CA TRP A 124 -5.45 2.21 3.36
C TRP A 124 -4.37 3.22 3.03
N ASP A 125 -3.94 3.96 4.00
CA ASP A 125 -2.76 4.82 3.90
C ASP A 125 -1.91 4.78 5.16
N ASN A 126 -0.73 5.33 5.07
CA ASN A 126 0.15 5.65 6.19
C ASN A 126 0.93 6.89 5.82
N LEU A 127 0.89 7.93 6.65
CA LEU A 127 1.55 9.21 6.40
C LEU A 127 2.50 9.57 7.53
N GLN A 128 3.68 10.07 7.16
CA GLN A 128 4.71 10.54 8.09
C GLN A 128 5.24 11.89 7.62
N ASP A 129 5.58 12.77 8.55
CA ASP A 129 6.32 13.99 8.22
C ASP A 129 7.66 13.63 7.58
N LYS A 130 8.07 14.40 6.56
CA LYS A 130 9.41 14.24 6.00
C LYS A 130 10.47 14.51 7.03
N CYS A 131 11.56 13.75 6.97
CA CYS A 131 12.73 14.01 7.79
C CYS A 131 13.28 15.41 7.49
N ALA A 132 13.69 16.12 8.54
CA ALA A 132 14.25 17.46 8.41
C ALA A 132 15.58 17.48 7.63
N ALA A 133 16.28 16.35 7.60
CA ALA A 133 17.57 16.16 6.92
C ALA A 133 17.68 14.72 6.39
N PRO A 134 18.58 14.46 5.43
CA PRO A 134 18.96 13.10 5.07
C PRO A 134 19.41 12.29 6.29
N ASN A 135 19.24 10.97 6.22
CA ASN A 135 19.68 10.06 7.27
C ASN A 135 21.22 10.01 7.41
N PRO A 136 21.77 9.29 8.41
CA PRO A 136 23.21 9.20 8.61
C PRO A 136 24.03 8.70 7.41
N SER A 137 23.41 8.00 6.47
CA SER A 137 24.03 7.57 5.21
C SER A 137 23.80 8.53 4.03
N GLY A 138 23.22 9.71 4.28
CA GLY A 138 22.98 10.75 3.26
C GLY A 138 21.77 10.47 2.37
N ARG A 139 20.87 9.55 2.74
CA ARG A 139 19.68 9.20 1.96
C ARG A 139 18.44 9.91 2.48
N THR A 140 17.51 10.17 1.54
CA THR A 140 16.17 10.67 1.86
C THR A 140 15.14 9.54 1.84
N GLN A 141 13.93 9.80 2.34
CA GLN A 141 12.83 8.84 2.36
C GLN A 141 12.28 8.50 0.95
N LEU A 142 12.69 9.21 -0.10
CA LEU A 142 12.08 9.12 -1.42
C LEU A 142 13.06 8.80 -2.55
N ASP A 143 14.37 8.98 -2.36
CA ASP A 143 15.37 8.66 -3.38
C ASP A 143 15.51 7.14 -3.63
N GLY A 144 16.36 6.75 -4.56
CA GLY A 144 16.55 5.37 -5.01
C GLY A 144 15.69 4.99 -6.22
N PRO A 145 15.79 3.73 -6.69
CA PRO A 145 15.09 3.24 -7.88
C PRO A 145 13.56 3.31 -7.74
N THR A 146 12.89 3.63 -8.85
CA THR A 146 11.43 3.74 -8.89
C THR A 146 10.77 2.73 -9.82
N LYS A 147 11.55 2.14 -10.74
CA LYS A 147 11.02 1.25 -11.78
C LYS A 147 10.91 -0.18 -11.27
N VAL A 148 9.75 -0.79 -11.46
CA VAL A 148 9.54 -2.22 -11.24
C VAL A 148 10.28 -3.02 -12.33
N THR A 149 11.03 -4.03 -11.90
CA THR A 149 11.73 -5.01 -12.76
C THR A 149 11.45 -6.43 -12.24
N ASP A 150 11.99 -7.46 -12.89
CA ASP A 150 11.93 -8.86 -12.44
C ASP A 150 10.50 -9.36 -12.14
N PHE A 151 9.55 -9.07 -13.03
CA PHE A 151 8.13 -9.40 -12.85
C PHE A 151 7.88 -10.90 -12.60
N ASP A 152 8.72 -11.76 -13.15
CA ASP A 152 8.69 -13.21 -12.96
C ASP A 152 9.06 -13.67 -11.55
N LYS A 153 9.67 -12.79 -10.73
CA LYS A 153 10.09 -13.07 -9.35
C LYS A 153 9.10 -12.60 -8.29
N THR A 154 7.97 -12.04 -8.69
CA THR A 154 6.98 -11.45 -7.76
C THR A 154 6.65 -12.38 -6.58
N ASP A 155 6.20 -13.60 -6.85
CA ASP A 155 5.77 -14.54 -5.81
C ASP A 155 6.96 -15.01 -4.93
N ALA A 156 8.13 -15.21 -5.55
CA ALA A 156 9.34 -15.59 -4.82
C ALA A 156 9.78 -14.48 -3.86
N ASN A 157 9.71 -13.22 -4.30
CA ASN A 157 10.05 -12.05 -3.48
C ASN A 157 9.04 -11.82 -2.35
N LYS A 158 7.73 -11.97 -2.61
CA LYS A 158 6.70 -11.94 -1.55
C LYS A 158 6.93 -13.05 -0.52
N LEU A 159 7.26 -14.26 -0.95
CA LEU A 159 7.56 -15.37 -0.04
C LEU A 159 8.85 -15.14 0.77
N LEU A 160 9.88 -14.54 0.16
CA LEU A 160 11.10 -14.12 0.86
C LEU A 160 10.75 -13.16 2.02
N MET A 161 9.94 -12.13 1.73
CA MET A 161 9.53 -11.15 2.72
C MET A 161 8.63 -11.75 3.80
N LYS A 162 7.71 -12.63 3.44
CA LYS A 162 6.92 -13.37 4.42
C LYS A 162 7.80 -14.13 5.41
N ARG A 163 8.78 -14.89 4.91
CA ARG A 163 9.72 -15.65 5.76
C ARG A 163 10.58 -14.73 6.62
N TYR A 164 11.05 -13.61 6.07
CA TYR A 164 11.79 -12.62 6.85
C TYR A 164 10.96 -12.06 8.01
N PHE A 165 9.70 -11.74 7.77
CA PHE A 165 8.81 -11.27 8.84
C PHE A 165 8.51 -12.36 9.85
N ASP A 166 8.21 -13.57 9.42
CA ASP A 166 7.95 -14.71 10.30
C ASP A 166 9.17 -15.07 11.18
N ASP A 167 10.35 -15.18 10.59
CA ASP A 167 11.56 -15.60 11.29
C ASP A 167 12.17 -14.46 12.13
N VAL A 168 12.40 -13.32 11.49
CA VAL A 168 13.24 -12.26 12.05
C VAL A 168 12.42 -11.19 12.76
N VAL A 169 11.36 -10.70 12.12
CA VAL A 169 10.63 -9.52 12.62
C VAL A 169 9.72 -9.92 13.77
N LEU A 170 8.87 -10.92 13.57
CA LEU A 170 7.94 -11.46 14.59
C LEU A 170 8.59 -12.54 15.43
N GLY A 171 9.34 -13.47 14.81
CA GLY A 171 9.98 -14.59 15.47
C GLY A 171 11.23 -14.25 16.28
N GLY A 172 11.77 -13.05 16.11
CA GLY A 172 12.91 -12.56 16.91
C GLY A 172 14.27 -13.18 16.61
N GLN A 173 14.38 -14.02 15.55
CA GLN A 173 15.61 -14.74 15.18
C GLN A 173 16.57 -13.81 14.42
N ARG A 174 17.16 -12.85 15.13
CA ARG A 174 18.00 -11.77 14.56
C ARG A 174 19.28 -12.28 13.89
N ASP A 175 19.78 -13.44 14.26
CA ASP A 175 20.91 -14.14 13.65
C ASP A 175 20.62 -14.56 12.19
N LYS A 176 19.35 -14.71 11.82
CA LYS A 176 18.94 -15.02 10.46
C LYS A 176 18.92 -13.84 9.49
N ILE A 177 19.12 -12.60 9.93
CA ILE A 177 19.04 -11.40 9.06
C ILE A 177 19.89 -11.56 7.80
N ALA A 178 21.11 -12.10 7.90
CA ALA A 178 22.01 -12.31 6.76
C ALA A 178 21.46 -13.29 5.71
N GLN A 179 20.48 -14.11 6.04
CA GLN A 179 19.83 -15.00 5.07
C GLN A 179 18.89 -14.23 4.12
N TYR A 180 18.38 -13.09 4.54
CA TYR A 180 17.37 -12.30 3.84
C TYR A 180 17.92 -11.02 3.23
N ARG A 181 18.94 -10.43 3.83
CA ARG A 181 19.48 -9.12 3.47
C ARG A 181 20.87 -9.22 2.86
N SER A 182 21.21 -8.33 1.92
CA SER A 182 22.58 -8.14 1.45
C SER A 182 23.45 -7.63 2.60
N ALA A 183 24.65 -8.18 2.73
CA ALA A 183 25.57 -7.79 3.82
C ALA A 183 26.14 -6.38 3.61
N ASP A 184 26.53 -6.09 2.37
CA ASP A 184 27.32 -4.90 2.03
C ASP A 184 26.63 -3.93 1.07
N ASN A 185 25.40 -4.26 0.64
CA ASN A 185 24.63 -3.48 -0.31
C ASN A 185 23.15 -3.44 0.11
N PHE A 186 22.88 -2.88 1.31
CA PHE A 186 21.54 -2.64 1.78
C PHE A 186 21.38 -1.15 2.11
N HIS A 187 20.59 -0.45 1.31
CA HIS A 187 20.34 0.98 1.44
C HIS A 187 19.13 1.22 2.34
N GLN A 188 19.30 2.10 3.31
CA GLN A 188 18.28 2.43 4.30
C GLN A 188 17.77 3.86 4.07
N HIS A 189 16.44 4.02 3.95
CA HIS A 189 15.80 5.32 3.75
C HIS A 189 14.99 5.82 4.96
N ASN A 190 15.02 5.07 6.08
CA ASN A 190 14.46 5.55 7.34
C ASN A 190 15.27 6.74 7.88
N CYS A 191 14.60 7.70 8.55
CA CYS A 191 15.21 8.94 9.02
C CYS A 191 16.44 8.76 9.93
N ASP A 192 16.39 7.75 10.81
CA ASP A 192 17.46 7.46 11.78
C ASP A 192 18.29 6.23 11.37
N GLY A 193 17.98 5.64 10.20
CA GLY A 193 18.59 4.43 9.70
C GLY A 193 19.95 4.67 9.04
N GLU A 194 20.84 3.68 9.14
CA GLU A 194 22.10 3.64 8.42
C GLU A 194 22.10 2.51 7.40
N ASP A 195 22.81 2.69 6.29
CA ASP A 195 23.03 1.62 5.31
C ASP A 195 23.62 0.38 6.00
N ASN A 196 23.27 -0.79 5.48
CA ASN A 196 23.67 -2.10 6.00
C ASN A 196 23.19 -2.43 7.42
N LYS A 197 22.28 -1.61 8.00
CA LYS A 197 21.65 -1.87 9.30
C LYS A 197 20.13 -1.93 9.16
N SER A 198 19.50 -2.84 9.90
CA SER A 198 18.05 -2.81 10.13
C SER A 198 17.72 -1.92 11.33
N GLY A 199 16.44 -1.54 11.48
CA GLY A 199 15.99 -0.82 12.68
C GLY A 199 16.34 -1.54 13.98
N PHE A 200 16.39 -2.87 13.99
CA PHE A 200 16.81 -3.67 15.17
C PHE A 200 18.31 -3.57 15.47
N GLN A 201 19.14 -3.16 14.53
CA GLN A 201 20.59 -3.01 14.65
C GLN A 201 21.00 -1.54 14.83
N THR A 202 20.09 -0.59 14.54
CA THR A 202 20.33 0.85 14.71
C THR A 202 20.43 1.20 16.18
N LYS A 203 21.43 2.02 16.55
CA LYS A 203 21.70 2.48 17.92
C LYS A 203 21.84 4.00 17.99
N THR A 204 21.39 4.70 16.95
CA THR A 204 21.45 6.16 16.81
C THR A 204 20.02 6.74 16.83
N GLY A 205 19.91 8.06 16.92
CA GLY A 205 18.61 8.74 16.90
C GLY A 205 17.68 8.25 18.00
N ILE A 206 16.41 8.07 17.64
CA ILE A 206 15.38 7.60 18.59
C ILE A 206 15.66 6.18 19.14
N PHE A 207 16.37 5.34 18.38
CA PHE A 207 16.73 3.98 18.81
C PHE A 207 17.76 3.93 19.97
N ALA A 208 18.44 5.05 20.24
CA ALA A 208 19.34 5.19 21.37
C ALA A 208 18.65 5.63 22.68
N LYS A 209 17.35 5.97 22.62
CA LYS A 209 16.58 6.47 23.77
C LYS A 209 16.45 5.38 24.85
N PRO A 210 16.77 5.65 26.12
CA PRO A 210 16.53 4.71 27.21
C PRO A 210 15.05 4.30 27.29
N GLY A 211 14.80 3.00 27.39
CA GLY A 211 13.42 2.47 27.44
C GLY A 211 12.67 2.49 26.11
N PHE A 212 13.35 2.77 25.00
CA PHE A 212 12.74 2.72 23.67
C PHE A 212 12.20 1.33 23.35
N VAL A 213 10.93 1.27 22.95
CA VAL A 213 10.24 0.05 22.56
C VAL A 213 10.00 0.06 21.05
N PHE A 214 10.56 -0.93 20.37
CA PHE A 214 10.34 -1.17 18.96
C PHE A 214 9.96 -2.64 18.72
N LYS A 215 8.72 -2.88 18.36
CA LYS A 215 8.18 -4.24 18.22
C LYS A 215 7.08 -4.30 17.18
N TYR A 216 7.22 -5.18 16.21
CA TYR A 216 6.11 -5.61 15.35
C TYR A 216 5.29 -6.67 16.07
N THR A 217 3.98 -6.64 15.90
CA THR A 217 3.05 -7.61 16.55
C THR A 217 2.25 -8.42 15.54
N LYS A 218 1.96 -7.84 14.36
CA LYS A 218 1.16 -8.51 13.33
C LYS A 218 1.47 -7.97 11.94
N VAL A 219 1.51 -8.86 10.96
CA VAL A 219 1.48 -8.52 9.53
C VAL A 219 0.05 -8.66 9.01
N HIS A 220 -0.44 -7.64 8.33
CA HIS A 220 -1.78 -7.59 7.73
C HIS A 220 -1.78 -7.92 6.25
N LYS A 221 -0.84 -7.34 5.48
CA LYS A 221 -0.74 -7.55 4.02
C LYS A 221 0.71 -7.61 3.58
N ILE A 222 0.96 -8.41 2.55
CA ILE A 222 2.22 -8.43 1.79
C ILE A 222 1.84 -8.29 0.33
N LEU A 223 2.16 -7.15 -0.27
CA LEU A 223 1.88 -6.82 -1.66
C LEU A 223 3.18 -6.67 -2.42
N GLY A 224 3.23 -7.15 -3.66
CA GLY A 224 4.46 -7.05 -4.43
C GLY A 224 4.25 -7.09 -5.93
N GLN A 225 5.18 -6.49 -6.66
CA GLN A 225 5.31 -6.64 -8.10
C GLN A 225 6.80 -6.61 -8.47
N GLY A 226 7.25 -7.65 -9.13
CA GLY A 226 8.66 -7.78 -9.51
C GLY A 226 9.58 -7.71 -8.30
N ASN A 227 10.49 -6.76 -8.34
CA ASN A 227 11.53 -6.52 -7.32
C ASN A 227 11.06 -5.69 -6.12
N PHE A 228 9.82 -5.15 -6.09
CA PHE A 228 9.27 -4.40 -4.96
C PHE A 228 8.26 -5.21 -4.16
N VAL A 229 8.38 -5.16 -2.82
CA VAL A 229 7.43 -5.79 -1.89
C VAL A 229 7.12 -4.81 -0.75
N LEU A 230 5.84 -4.46 -0.59
CA LEU A 230 5.32 -3.68 0.52
C LEU A 230 4.73 -4.61 1.58
N VAL A 231 5.12 -4.43 2.84
CA VAL A 231 4.55 -5.13 3.98
C VAL A 231 3.83 -4.12 4.87
N MET A 232 2.55 -4.36 5.12
CA MET A 232 1.72 -3.56 6.02
C MET A 232 1.57 -4.31 7.34
N SER A 233 1.99 -3.70 8.42
CA SER A 233 2.02 -4.33 9.74
C SER A 233 1.71 -3.35 10.86
N GLU A 234 1.42 -3.89 12.04
CA GLU A 234 1.20 -3.11 13.26
C GLU A 234 2.15 -3.54 14.37
N GLY A 235 2.33 -2.65 15.34
CA GLY A 235 3.14 -2.93 16.51
C GLY A 235 3.27 -1.73 17.45
N LEU A 236 4.43 -1.61 18.07
CA LEU A 236 4.77 -0.51 18.97
C LEU A 236 6.05 0.18 18.50
N PHE A 237 6.00 1.50 18.44
CA PHE A 237 7.15 2.36 18.26
C PHE A 237 7.16 3.44 19.35
N ASP A 238 8.23 3.51 20.12
CA ASP A 238 8.31 4.31 21.36
C ASP A 238 7.11 4.05 22.30
N ALA A 239 6.76 2.75 22.44
CA ALA A 239 5.63 2.25 23.25
C ALA A 239 4.24 2.71 22.76
N LYS A 240 4.11 3.35 21.61
CA LYS A 240 2.83 3.78 21.02
C LYS A 240 2.36 2.78 19.98
N PRO A 241 1.04 2.46 19.92
CA PRO A 241 0.48 1.70 18.79
C PRO A 241 0.82 2.38 17.46
N THR A 242 1.40 1.63 16.54
CA THR A 242 1.95 2.18 15.29
C THR A 242 1.65 1.25 14.12
N ALA A 243 1.24 1.83 13.01
CA ALA A 243 1.18 1.19 11.72
C ALA A 243 2.54 1.36 11.01
N PHE A 244 3.07 0.28 10.46
CA PHE A 244 4.32 0.23 9.72
C PHE A 244 4.02 -0.18 8.29
N TYR A 245 4.40 0.65 7.33
CA TYR A 245 4.38 0.32 5.91
C TYR A 245 5.82 0.29 5.43
N ASP A 246 6.33 -0.93 5.24
CA ASP A 246 7.72 -1.21 4.90
C ASP A 246 7.83 -1.65 3.45
N LEU A 247 8.46 -0.86 2.61
CA LEU A 247 8.75 -1.19 1.21
C LEU A 247 10.18 -1.71 1.08
N TYR A 248 10.32 -2.86 0.46
CA TYR A 248 11.62 -3.47 0.18
C TYR A 248 11.84 -3.60 -1.32
N ARG A 249 13.08 -3.39 -1.74
CA ARG A 249 13.55 -3.78 -3.06
C ARG A 249 14.46 -4.99 -2.92
N ILE A 250 14.21 -5.96 -3.80
CA ILE A 250 14.84 -7.28 -3.77
C ILE A 250 15.69 -7.46 -5.02
N GLU A 251 16.95 -7.85 -4.87
CA GLU A 251 17.85 -8.29 -5.93
C GLU A 251 18.54 -9.59 -5.52
N ASN A 252 18.71 -10.52 -6.44
CA ASN A 252 19.38 -11.79 -6.21
C ASN A 252 18.89 -12.50 -4.94
N SER A 253 17.56 -12.50 -4.71
CA SER A 253 16.90 -13.08 -3.53
C SER A 253 17.38 -12.50 -2.19
N LYS A 254 17.79 -11.22 -2.19
CA LYS A 254 18.18 -10.46 -1.00
C LYS A 254 17.52 -9.09 -0.99
N GLN A 255 17.18 -8.64 0.22
CA GLN A 255 16.82 -7.25 0.44
C GLN A 255 18.06 -6.37 0.17
N VAL A 256 17.93 -5.39 -0.71
CA VAL A 256 19.00 -4.45 -1.05
C VAL A 256 18.61 -3.01 -0.73
N GLU A 257 17.33 -2.76 -0.43
CA GLU A 257 16.87 -1.41 -0.12
C GLU A 257 15.57 -1.44 0.67
N HIS A 258 15.37 -0.46 1.55
CA HIS A 258 14.22 -0.36 2.43
C HIS A 258 13.79 1.10 2.61
N TRP A 259 12.52 1.36 2.43
CA TRP A 259 11.79 2.57 2.78
C TRP A 259 10.69 2.22 3.77
N ASP A 260 10.40 3.11 4.68
CA ASP A 260 9.26 2.93 5.57
C ASP A 260 8.49 4.24 5.81
N VAL A 261 7.26 4.08 6.22
CA VAL A 261 6.42 5.13 6.78
C VAL A 261 5.75 4.59 8.03
N LEU A 262 5.96 5.28 9.13
CA LEU A 262 5.43 4.95 10.44
C LEU A 262 4.37 5.97 10.85
N GLU A 263 3.18 5.49 11.21
CA GLU A 263 2.10 6.36 11.69
C GLU A 263 1.56 5.85 13.01
N THR A 264 1.53 6.72 14.01
CA THR A 264 0.90 6.38 15.30
C THR A 264 -0.60 6.18 15.09
N ILE A 265 -1.12 5.04 15.55
CA ILE A 265 -2.55 4.77 15.54
C ILE A 265 -3.17 5.51 16.73
N PRO A 266 -4.02 6.53 16.49
CA PRO A 266 -4.62 7.30 17.57
C PRO A 266 -5.64 6.45 18.36
N PRO A 267 -6.01 6.85 19.57
CA PRO A 267 -7.13 6.24 20.31
C PRO A 267 -8.44 6.26 19.51
N SER A 268 -9.27 5.23 19.68
CA SER A 268 -10.46 5.01 18.83
C SER A 268 -11.54 6.09 18.96
N ASP A 269 -11.53 6.86 20.04
CA ASP A 269 -12.41 8.03 20.23
C ASP A 269 -12.06 9.24 19.34
N GLN A 270 -10.90 9.19 18.68
CA GLN A 270 -10.43 10.20 17.71
C GLN A 270 -10.68 9.80 16.26
N TRP A 271 -11.22 8.61 16.00
CA TRP A 271 -11.44 8.10 14.65
C TRP A 271 -12.70 8.69 14.02
N LYS A 272 -12.63 9.02 12.72
CA LYS A 272 -13.77 9.49 11.94
C LYS A 272 -14.52 8.36 11.22
N ASN A 273 -14.02 7.14 11.29
CA ASN A 273 -14.68 5.94 10.82
C ASN A 273 -14.41 4.78 11.79
N SER A 274 -15.14 3.68 11.67
CA SER A 274 -15.04 2.52 12.57
C SER A 274 -14.34 1.31 11.94
N ASN A 275 -13.70 1.46 10.78
CA ASN A 275 -13.16 0.34 10.01
C ASN A 275 -11.79 -0.15 10.55
N GLY A 276 -11.16 0.63 11.42
CA GLY A 276 -9.80 0.38 11.88
C GLY A 276 -8.74 0.78 10.87
N LYS A 277 -7.46 0.68 11.27
CA LYS A 277 -6.31 1.07 10.44
C LYS A 277 -5.97 0.05 9.34
N PHE A 278 -6.46 -1.25 9.46
CA PHE A 278 -6.13 -2.35 8.55
C PHE A 278 -7.34 -3.17 8.12
#